data_efff052de7e849ca3c376571033a2819
#
_entry.id   efff052de7e849ca3c376571033a2819
#
_cell.length_a   1.000
_cell.length_b   1.000
_cell.length_c   1.000
_cell.angle_alpha   90.00
_cell.angle_beta   90.00
_cell.angle_gamma   90.00
#
_symmetry.space_group_name_H-M   'P 1'
#
loop_
_entity.id
_entity.type
_entity.pdbx_description
1 polymer ?
#
loop_
_entity_poly.entity_id
_entity_poly.type
_entity_poly.pdbx_seq_one_letter_code
_entity_poly.pdbx_strand_id
1 'polypeptide(L)'
;MSLGYAEKLSYIEDVGNVGMAEFFDSPQNLQEKSKHLVVFTGAGISTSCGIPDFRGPNGIWTLQNVDGLHLRSGIPREKLAELHGNSFMEACPSCGSEYFRDFEVETIGLKETSRRCSDLKCGAKLRDTVLDWEDALPPKEMNPAEKHCKIADVVLCLGTSLQITPACNLPLKCLRGGGKIVIVNLQKTPKDKKASLVIHGFVDKVVAGVMDLLNLRIPPYIRIDLLQIIVTQSLSSDKKFVNWTLRITSVHGQTAQLPFIKSVEVSFSDRQKYKEASLDKQPFQLKRRTVINETFDIKLKLNFSDGCGCPCTQINIPFDFKVPPKCFELDKDDIFQRLRETAFQDLGCGQNEVIERKVLSSPKSEVTVYAIVSNVKTFESNCLSNGDLKWLKDGVNGTETSKKRSNSHFTLSLPQQWVRIDGNLIHQILNA
;
A
#
# COMPACT_ATOMS: atom_id res chain seq x y z
N MET A 1 2.08 -16.04 -31.12
CA MET A 1 0.65 -16.35 -31.23
C MET A 1 -0.09 -15.71 -30.08
N SER A 2 -0.54 -14.49 -30.29
CA SER A 2 -1.33 -13.74 -29.33
C SER A 2 -2.81 -13.99 -29.62
N LEU A 3 -3.42 -14.90 -28.91
CA LEU A 3 -4.87 -15.08 -28.96
C LEU A 3 -5.53 -14.07 -28.01
N GLY A 4 -6.34 -13.20 -28.61
CA GLY A 4 -6.99 -12.07 -28.02
C GLY A 4 -7.76 -12.35 -26.73
N TYR A 5 -7.36 -11.65 -25.70
CA TYR A 5 -7.96 -11.67 -24.35
C TYR A 5 -9.28 -10.88 -24.31
N ALA A 6 -9.51 -9.99 -25.27
CA ALA A 6 -10.68 -9.11 -25.29
C ALA A 6 -12.02 -9.84 -25.59
N GLU A 7 -11.99 -10.95 -26.32
CA GLU A 7 -13.21 -11.70 -26.66
C GLU A 7 -13.75 -12.59 -25.54
N LYS A 8 -12.96 -12.87 -24.48
CA LYS A 8 -13.41 -13.71 -23.36
C LYS A 8 -14.06 -12.95 -22.20
N LEU A 9 -14.00 -11.63 -22.21
CA LEU A 9 -14.62 -10.79 -21.18
C LEU A 9 -16.15 -10.65 -21.30
N SER A 10 -16.73 -10.96 -22.45
CA SER A 10 -18.18 -10.89 -22.69
C SER A 10 -18.99 -12.03 -22.04
N TYR A 11 -18.31 -13.04 -21.45
CA TYR A 11 -18.96 -14.22 -20.86
C TYR A 11 -19.17 -14.14 -19.33
N ILE A 12 -18.87 -13.01 -18.72
CA ILE A 12 -18.79 -12.88 -17.24
C ILE A 12 -20.16 -12.50 -16.62
N GLU A 13 -21.15 -12.12 -17.42
CA GLU A 13 -22.42 -11.60 -16.87
C GLU A 13 -23.36 -12.66 -16.28
N ASP A 14 -23.24 -13.96 -16.63
CA ASP A 14 -24.30 -14.95 -16.32
C ASP A 14 -23.99 -16.02 -15.25
N VAL A 15 -22.78 -16.09 -14.70
CA VAL A 15 -22.39 -17.26 -13.83
C VAL A 15 -22.24 -16.92 -12.34
N GLY A 16 -22.35 -15.63 -11.96
CA GLY A 16 -21.93 -15.14 -10.63
C GLY A 16 -22.88 -15.36 -9.46
N ASN A 17 -24.16 -15.69 -9.68
CA ASN A 17 -25.16 -15.46 -8.64
C ASN A 17 -25.54 -16.67 -7.76
N VAL A 18 -25.42 -17.90 -8.24
CA VAL A 18 -25.90 -19.08 -7.51
C VAL A 18 -24.92 -19.50 -6.40
N GLY A 19 -23.63 -19.40 -6.63
CA GLY A 19 -22.62 -19.83 -5.67
C GLY A 19 -22.43 -18.94 -4.44
N MET A 20 -22.72 -17.63 -4.57
CA MET A 20 -22.61 -16.70 -3.43
C MET A 20 -23.71 -16.90 -2.38
N ALA A 21 -24.95 -17.10 -2.81
CA ALA A 21 -26.06 -17.31 -1.90
C ALA A 21 -25.86 -18.57 -1.05
N GLU A 22 -25.46 -19.70 -1.66
CA GLU A 22 -25.22 -20.95 -0.93
C GLU A 22 -24.05 -20.88 0.05
N PHE A 23 -23.01 -20.08 -0.26
CA PHE A 23 -21.85 -19.91 0.62
C PHE A 23 -22.17 -18.98 1.80
N PHE A 24 -23.01 -17.98 1.58
CA PHE A 24 -23.38 -16.98 2.56
C PHE A 24 -24.72 -17.24 3.26
N ASP A 25 -25.43 -18.32 2.93
CA ASP A 25 -26.60 -18.76 3.68
C ASP A 25 -26.29 -19.06 5.17
N SER A 26 -25.00 -19.11 5.51
CA SER A 26 -24.54 -19.18 6.88
C SER A 26 -23.20 -18.45 7.04
N PRO A 27 -23.17 -17.09 7.04
CA PRO A 27 -21.94 -16.32 7.27
C PRO A 27 -21.23 -16.71 8.57
N GLN A 28 -21.99 -17.08 9.60
CA GLN A 28 -21.51 -17.65 10.86
C GLN A 28 -20.69 -18.93 10.66
N ASN A 29 -20.95 -19.72 9.61
CA ASN A 29 -20.21 -20.96 9.37
C ASN A 29 -18.74 -20.76 8.95
N LEU A 30 -18.38 -19.63 8.37
CA LEU A 30 -16.97 -19.33 8.04
C LEU A 30 -16.23 -18.79 9.26
N GLN A 31 -16.85 -17.91 10.01
CA GLN A 31 -16.24 -17.20 11.13
C GLN A 31 -16.20 -18.06 12.40
N GLU A 32 -17.24 -18.88 12.65
CA GLU A 32 -17.35 -19.69 13.86
C GLU A 32 -16.70 -21.07 13.75
N LYS A 33 -16.42 -21.57 12.53
CA LYS A 33 -15.91 -22.92 12.30
C LYS A 33 -14.49 -22.99 11.76
N SER A 34 -13.95 -21.95 11.15
CA SER A 34 -12.56 -21.94 10.68
C SER A 34 -11.61 -21.67 11.84
N LYS A 35 -10.77 -22.64 12.16
CA LYS A 35 -9.71 -22.51 13.17
C LYS A 35 -8.40 -22.01 12.56
N HIS A 36 -8.21 -22.21 11.25
CA HIS A 36 -6.99 -21.82 10.55
C HIS A 36 -7.28 -21.45 9.10
N LEU A 37 -7.56 -20.16 8.88
CA LEU A 37 -7.77 -19.58 7.55
C LEU A 37 -6.43 -19.16 6.94
N VAL A 38 -6.19 -19.56 5.69
CA VAL A 38 -5.10 -19.05 4.86
C VAL A 38 -5.68 -18.28 3.68
N VAL A 39 -5.21 -17.04 3.47
CA VAL A 39 -5.58 -16.25 2.30
C VAL A 39 -4.42 -16.31 1.30
N PHE A 40 -4.67 -16.81 0.11
CA PHE A 40 -3.71 -16.93 -0.98
C PHE A 40 -4.06 -15.95 -2.10
N THR A 41 -3.26 -14.90 -2.26
CA THR A 41 -3.54 -13.81 -3.19
C THR A 41 -2.67 -13.86 -4.43
N GLY A 42 -3.13 -13.24 -5.50
CA GLY A 42 -2.37 -13.00 -6.72
C GLY A 42 -2.48 -11.54 -7.17
N ALA A 43 -1.89 -11.18 -8.32
CA ALA A 43 -1.87 -9.81 -8.85
C ALA A 43 -3.28 -9.20 -9.06
N GLY A 44 -4.31 -10.03 -9.16
CA GLY A 44 -5.70 -9.58 -9.35
C GLY A 44 -6.27 -8.78 -8.19
N ILE A 45 -5.70 -8.84 -6.97
CA ILE A 45 -6.14 -7.99 -5.85
C ILE A 45 -5.69 -6.53 -6.01
N SER A 46 -4.68 -6.28 -6.84
CA SER A 46 -4.11 -4.94 -7.06
C SER A 46 -4.69 -4.26 -8.30
N THR A 47 -5.41 -4.97 -9.15
CA THR A 47 -5.93 -4.43 -10.43
C THR A 47 -7.01 -3.39 -10.24
N SER A 48 -7.84 -3.50 -9.21
CA SER A 48 -8.84 -2.48 -8.84
C SER A 48 -8.21 -1.15 -8.44
N CYS A 49 -6.95 -1.17 -8.07
CA CYS A 49 -6.16 0.00 -7.69
C CYS A 49 -5.46 0.65 -8.89
N GLY A 50 -5.71 0.19 -10.11
CA GLY A 50 -5.05 0.66 -11.32
C GLY A 50 -3.63 0.13 -11.51
N ILE A 51 -3.17 -0.80 -10.66
CA ILE A 51 -1.90 -1.52 -10.85
C ILE A 51 -2.17 -2.62 -11.87
N PRO A 52 -1.49 -2.62 -13.04
CA PRO A 52 -1.70 -3.63 -14.06
C PRO A 52 -1.37 -5.03 -13.54
N ASP A 53 -2.19 -6.00 -13.90
CA ASP A 53 -1.87 -7.40 -13.66
C ASP A 53 -0.83 -7.92 -14.66
N PHE A 54 -0.31 -9.11 -14.36
CA PHE A 54 0.74 -9.72 -15.18
C PHE A 54 0.30 -10.15 -16.59
N ARG A 55 -0.98 -10.45 -16.76
CA ARG A 55 -1.54 -11.06 -17.99
C ARG A 55 -2.72 -10.31 -18.59
N GLY A 56 -3.11 -9.18 -18.01
CA GLY A 56 -4.17 -8.35 -18.53
C GLY A 56 -3.76 -7.58 -19.80
N PRO A 57 -4.70 -6.92 -20.49
CA PRO A 57 -4.43 -6.21 -21.74
C PRO A 57 -3.41 -5.07 -21.59
N ASN A 58 -3.17 -4.61 -20.36
CA ASN A 58 -2.15 -3.61 -20.02
C ASN A 58 -1.06 -4.19 -19.10
N GLY A 59 -0.92 -5.53 -19.04
CA GLY A 59 0.01 -6.21 -18.16
C GLY A 59 1.46 -5.80 -18.43
N ILE A 60 2.19 -5.45 -17.38
CA ILE A 60 3.61 -5.15 -17.42
C ILE A 60 4.35 -6.31 -16.75
N TRP A 61 5.38 -6.80 -17.39
CA TRP A 61 6.19 -7.93 -16.91
C TRP A 61 6.87 -7.71 -15.56
N THR A 62 6.86 -6.49 -15.04
CA THR A 62 7.66 -6.03 -13.90
C THR A 62 6.91 -5.81 -12.59
N LEU A 63 5.56 -5.90 -12.54
CA LEU A 63 4.78 -5.52 -11.35
C LEU A 63 3.82 -6.64 -10.91
N GLN A 64 4.37 -7.79 -10.52
CA GLN A 64 3.58 -9.00 -10.21
C GLN A 64 3.33 -9.18 -8.74
N ASN A 65 2.21 -8.70 -8.18
CA ASN A 65 1.84 -8.99 -6.78
C ASN A 65 3.01 -8.80 -5.77
N VAL A 66 3.95 -7.94 -6.18
CA VAL A 66 5.18 -7.57 -5.46
C VAL A 66 5.13 -6.10 -5.05
N ASP A 67 3.94 -5.52 -5.04
CA ASP A 67 3.65 -4.10 -4.80
C ASP A 67 3.65 -3.70 -3.32
N GLY A 68 3.91 -4.66 -2.43
CA GLY A 68 3.92 -4.44 -0.98
C GLY A 68 2.54 -4.12 -0.39
N LEU A 69 1.43 -4.40 -1.12
CA LEU A 69 0.07 -4.09 -0.70
C LEU A 69 -0.26 -4.66 0.68
N HIS A 70 0.11 -5.91 0.95
CA HIS A 70 -0.17 -6.56 2.21
C HIS A 70 0.49 -5.87 3.41
N LEU A 71 1.78 -5.56 3.32
CA LEU A 71 2.48 -4.81 4.38
C LEU A 71 1.90 -3.41 4.53
N ARG A 72 1.58 -2.74 3.41
CA ARG A 72 0.94 -1.40 3.42
C ARG A 72 -0.45 -1.42 4.02
N SER A 73 -1.16 -2.55 3.93
CA SER A 73 -2.47 -2.72 4.57
C SER A 73 -2.39 -2.97 6.08
N GLY A 74 -1.18 -3.14 6.62
CA GLY A 74 -0.94 -3.34 8.05
C GLY A 74 -0.92 -4.82 8.47
N ILE A 75 -0.87 -5.77 7.51
CA ILE A 75 -0.66 -7.18 7.84
C ILE A 75 0.75 -7.33 8.44
N PRO A 76 0.87 -7.91 9.65
CA PRO A 76 2.16 -8.15 10.27
C PRO A 76 3.07 -9.04 9.42
N ARG A 77 4.36 -8.72 9.37
CA ARG A 77 5.33 -9.44 8.52
C ARG A 77 5.40 -10.94 8.83
N GLU A 78 5.26 -11.30 10.09
CA GLU A 78 5.29 -12.71 10.55
C GLU A 78 4.05 -13.52 10.13
N LYS A 79 2.97 -12.85 9.69
CA LYS A 79 1.76 -13.48 9.16
C LYS A 79 1.71 -13.49 7.63
N LEU A 80 2.78 -13.03 6.98
CA LEU A 80 2.84 -12.84 5.54
C LEU A 80 3.99 -13.65 4.93
N ALA A 81 3.72 -14.32 3.80
CA ALA A 81 4.74 -14.94 2.95
C ALA A 81 4.67 -14.34 1.55
N GLU A 82 5.70 -13.58 1.18
CA GLU A 82 5.83 -12.94 -0.15
C GLU A 82 6.69 -13.83 -1.06
N LEU A 83 6.06 -14.86 -1.65
CA LEU A 83 6.72 -15.95 -2.37
C LEU A 83 7.59 -15.47 -3.55
N HIS A 84 7.22 -14.37 -4.19
CA HIS A 84 7.94 -13.81 -5.34
C HIS A 84 8.68 -12.51 -5.00
N GLY A 85 8.75 -12.17 -3.70
CA GLY A 85 9.40 -10.95 -3.22
C GLY A 85 8.48 -9.73 -3.21
N ASN A 86 9.11 -8.55 -3.02
CA ASN A 86 8.41 -7.27 -2.85
C ASN A 86 9.27 -6.15 -3.42
N SER A 87 8.77 -5.41 -4.42
CA SER A 87 9.49 -4.30 -5.07
C SER A 87 9.81 -3.13 -4.13
N PHE A 88 9.20 -3.11 -2.95
CA PHE A 88 9.44 -2.09 -1.92
C PHE A 88 10.25 -2.62 -0.75
N MET A 89 10.91 -3.78 -0.91
CA MET A 89 11.71 -4.39 0.16
C MET A 89 13.12 -4.68 -0.29
N GLU A 90 14.06 -4.33 0.55
CA GLU A 90 15.45 -4.75 0.47
C GLU A 90 15.79 -5.68 1.64
N ALA A 91 16.65 -6.63 1.41
CA ALA A 91 17.15 -7.52 2.45
C ALA A 91 18.68 -7.49 2.53
N CYS A 92 19.20 -7.64 3.74
CA CYS A 92 20.61 -7.83 3.95
C CYS A 92 20.98 -9.30 3.76
N PRO A 93 21.84 -9.67 2.80
CA PRO A 93 22.23 -11.05 2.58
C PRO A 93 23.10 -11.62 3.71
N SER A 94 23.68 -10.76 4.56
CA SER A 94 24.58 -11.15 5.64
C SER A 94 23.84 -11.40 6.97
N CYS A 95 23.02 -10.47 7.42
CA CYS A 95 22.31 -10.57 8.71
C CYS A 95 20.82 -10.88 8.59
N GLY A 96 20.26 -10.87 7.37
CA GLY A 96 18.84 -11.17 7.14
C GLY A 96 17.88 -10.03 7.46
N SER A 97 18.38 -8.85 7.88
CA SER A 97 17.51 -7.69 8.15
C SER A 97 16.77 -7.25 6.91
N GLU A 98 15.47 -6.98 7.05
CA GLU A 98 14.59 -6.52 5.99
C GLU A 98 14.32 -5.02 6.16
N TYR A 99 14.23 -4.30 5.03
CA TYR A 99 14.01 -2.86 4.97
C TYR A 99 12.86 -2.56 4.04
N PHE A 100 11.69 -2.27 4.58
CA PHE A 100 10.52 -1.86 3.82
C PHE A 100 10.64 -0.38 3.45
N ARG A 101 10.48 -0.07 2.15
CA ARG A 101 10.69 1.26 1.57
C ARG A 101 9.37 1.91 1.15
N ASP A 102 9.36 3.23 1.13
CA ASP A 102 8.28 4.05 0.56
C ASP A 102 8.43 4.28 -0.96
N PHE A 103 9.51 3.79 -1.55
CA PHE A 103 9.83 3.86 -2.98
C PHE A 103 10.12 2.46 -3.54
N GLU A 104 9.98 2.32 -4.85
CA GLU A 104 10.31 1.09 -5.56
C GLU A 104 11.84 0.91 -5.64
N VAL A 105 12.30 -0.28 -5.29
CA VAL A 105 13.74 -0.63 -5.36
C VAL A 105 14.16 -0.75 -6.82
N GLU A 106 15.32 -0.19 -7.15
CA GLU A 106 15.80 0.00 -8.52
C GLU A 106 16.27 -1.28 -9.23
N THR A 107 16.32 -2.41 -8.53
CA THR A 107 16.80 -3.69 -9.07
C THR A 107 15.78 -4.81 -8.93
N ILE A 108 15.91 -5.85 -9.75
CA ILE A 108 15.09 -7.08 -9.73
C ILE A 108 16.03 -8.27 -9.96
N GLY A 109 15.74 -9.42 -9.34
CA GLY A 109 16.49 -10.66 -9.49
C GLY A 109 17.58 -10.82 -8.43
N LEU A 110 17.27 -10.44 -7.18
CA LEU A 110 18.13 -10.58 -6.01
C LEU A 110 19.49 -9.86 -6.17
N LYS A 111 19.51 -8.75 -6.90
CA LYS A 111 20.71 -7.96 -7.18
C LYS A 111 21.02 -6.95 -6.08
N GLU A 112 22.28 -6.57 -6.01
CA GLU A 112 22.74 -5.55 -5.06
C GLU A 112 22.14 -4.18 -5.42
N THR A 113 21.66 -3.48 -4.40
CA THR A 113 21.17 -2.10 -4.51
C THR A 113 22.27 -1.10 -4.16
N SER A 114 21.97 0.18 -4.32
CA SER A 114 22.91 1.26 -3.97
C SER A 114 23.07 1.46 -2.45
N ARG A 115 22.29 0.77 -1.62
CA ARG A 115 22.19 0.98 -0.16
C ARG A 115 22.88 -0.12 0.64
N ARG A 116 23.12 0.17 1.92
CA ARG A 116 23.80 -0.73 2.85
C ARG A 116 22.95 -0.98 4.08
N CYS A 117 23.20 -2.12 4.73
CA CYS A 117 22.61 -2.48 6.00
C CYS A 117 22.91 -1.40 7.04
N SER A 118 21.86 -0.98 7.77
CA SER A 118 21.97 0.05 8.83
C SER A 118 22.57 -0.49 10.12
N ASP A 119 22.68 -1.81 10.27
CA ASP A 119 23.43 -2.39 11.37
C ASP A 119 24.91 -2.08 11.20
N LEU A 120 25.45 -1.29 12.14
CA LEU A 120 26.83 -0.81 12.14
C LEU A 120 27.85 -1.96 12.18
N LYS A 121 27.48 -3.11 12.73
CA LYS A 121 28.35 -4.31 12.77
C LYS A 121 28.31 -5.10 11.47
N CYS A 122 27.28 -4.92 10.66
CA CYS A 122 27.09 -5.65 9.42
C CYS A 122 27.57 -4.85 8.19
N GLY A 123 26.97 -3.69 7.91
CA GLY A 123 27.34 -2.79 6.82
C GLY A 123 27.35 -3.37 5.40
N ALA A 124 26.84 -4.60 5.20
CA ALA A 124 26.79 -5.27 3.91
C ALA A 124 25.90 -4.53 2.92
N LYS A 125 26.15 -4.66 1.63
CA LYS A 125 25.24 -4.15 0.61
C LYS A 125 23.90 -4.88 0.67
N LEU A 126 22.81 -4.13 0.52
CA LEU A 126 21.47 -4.67 0.46
C LEU A 126 21.20 -5.25 -0.93
N ARG A 127 20.22 -6.14 -1.00
CA ARG A 127 19.72 -6.71 -2.24
C ARG A 127 18.21 -6.49 -2.31
N ASP A 128 17.69 -6.40 -3.53
CA ASP A 128 16.24 -6.52 -3.75
C ASP A 128 15.75 -7.92 -3.37
N THR A 129 14.45 -8.07 -3.25
CA THR A 129 13.81 -9.35 -2.87
C THR A 129 12.97 -9.95 -3.98
N VAL A 130 12.82 -9.26 -5.10
CA VAL A 130 12.00 -9.70 -6.24
C VAL A 130 12.73 -10.80 -7.01
N LEU A 131 12.04 -11.90 -7.23
CA LEU A 131 12.58 -13.04 -7.98
C LEU A 131 12.52 -12.80 -9.50
N ASP A 132 13.54 -13.27 -10.21
CA ASP A 132 13.49 -13.45 -11.65
C ASP A 132 12.80 -14.79 -12.00
N TRP A 133 12.51 -15.02 -13.28
CA TRP A 133 11.73 -16.18 -13.74
C TRP A 133 12.33 -17.54 -13.38
N GLU A 134 13.65 -17.64 -13.33
CA GLU A 134 14.37 -18.87 -13.07
C GLU A 134 14.74 -19.05 -11.59
N ASP A 135 14.47 -18.05 -10.76
CA ASP A 135 14.83 -18.09 -9.36
C ASP A 135 13.94 -19.07 -8.58
N ALA A 136 14.57 -19.82 -7.69
CA ALA A 136 13.86 -20.70 -6.76
C ALA A 136 13.13 -19.86 -5.69
N LEU A 137 11.92 -20.29 -5.33
CA LEU A 137 11.18 -19.65 -4.23
C LEU A 137 11.99 -19.71 -2.93
N PRO A 138 12.15 -18.59 -2.21
CA PRO A 138 12.97 -18.55 -1.01
C PRO A 138 12.40 -19.46 0.09
N PRO A 139 13.20 -20.35 0.67
CA PRO A 139 12.73 -21.26 1.73
C PRO A 139 12.16 -20.53 2.94
N LYS A 140 12.63 -19.32 3.23
CA LYS A 140 12.12 -18.44 4.29
C LYS A 140 10.63 -18.14 4.12
N GLU A 141 10.17 -17.96 2.89
CA GLU A 141 8.77 -17.68 2.55
C GLU A 141 7.98 -18.96 2.27
N MET A 142 8.58 -19.88 1.52
CA MET A 142 7.91 -21.09 1.06
C MET A 142 7.59 -22.08 2.20
N ASN A 143 8.52 -22.27 3.15
CA ASN A 143 8.33 -23.25 4.23
C ASN A 143 7.18 -22.87 5.17
N PRO A 144 7.07 -21.62 5.68
CA PRO A 144 5.91 -21.20 6.47
C PRO A 144 4.61 -21.30 5.66
N ALA A 145 4.59 -20.82 4.42
CA ALA A 145 3.40 -20.90 3.57
C ALA A 145 2.91 -22.33 3.38
N GLU A 146 3.83 -23.27 3.12
CA GLU A 146 3.48 -24.67 2.99
C GLU A 146 2.96 -25.27 4.30
N LYS A 147 3.60 -24.95 5.44
CA LYS A 147 3.18 -25.39 6.77
C LYS A 147 1.74 -24.93 7.05
N HIS A 148 1.46 -23.65 6.85
CA HIS A 148 0.14 -23.07 7.13
C HIS A 148 -0.92 -23.60 6.16
N CYS A 149 -0.62 -23.75 4.88
CA CYS A 149 -1.55 -24.39 3.92
C CYS A 149 -1.88 -25.86 4.26
N LYS A 150 -0.94 -26.61 4.84
CA LYS A 150 -1.20 -28.02 5.23
C LYS A 150 -2.21 -28.16 6.37
N ILE A 151 -2.20 -27.23 7.32
CA ILE A 151 -3.07 -27.27 8.51
C ILE A 151 -4.34 -26.44 8.35
N ALA A 152 -4.47 -25.69 7.25
CA ALA A 152 -5.62 -24.86 6.99
C ALA A 152 -6.90 -25.68 6.84
N ASP A 153 -7.94 -25.27 7.54
CA ASP A 153 -9.29 -25.80 7.33
C ASP A 153 -10.02 -25.05 6.20
N VAL A 154 -9.60 -23.81 5.90
CA VAL A 154 -10.04 -23.05 4.73
C VAL A 154 -8.84 -22.35 4.08
N VAL A 155 -8.72 -22.46 2.75
CA VAL A 155 -7.82 -21.63 1.94
C VAL A 155 -8.65 -20.79 0.99
N LEU A 156 -8.59 -19.46 1.17
CA LEU A 156 -9.28 -18.49 0.33
C LEU A 156 -8.31 -17.93 -0.72
N CYS A 157 -8.54 -18.25 -1.99
CA CYS A 157 -7.73 -17.80 -3.12
C CYS A 157 -8.37 -16.56 -3.75
N LEU A 158 -7.70 -15.41 -3.73
CA LEU A 158 -8.21 -14.12 -4.19
C LEU A 158 -7.38 -13.57 -5.35
N GLY A 159 -8.01 -13.30 -6.50
CA GLY A 159 -7.37 -12.63 -7.64
C GLY A 159 -6.11 -13.31 -8.16
N THR A 160 -6.10 -14.65 -8.18
CA THR A 160 -4.95 -15.44 -8.59
C THR A 160 -5.30 -16.44 -9.70
N SER A 161 -4.44 -16.52 -10.72
CA SER A 161 -4.62 -17.50 -11.82
C SER A 161 -4.34 -18.94 -11.43
N LEU A 162 -3.71 -19.20 -10.29
CA LEU A 162 -3.29 -20.51 -9.80
C LEU A 162 -2.54 -21.36 -10.83
N GLN A 163 -1.64 -20.73 -11.63
CA GLN A 163 -0.91 -21.38 -12.71
C GLN A 163 0.60 -21.51 -12.42
N ILE A 164 1.19 -20.57 -11.69
CA ILE A 164 2.65 -20.53 -11.50
C ILE A 164 3.07 -21.59 -10.48
N THR A 165 3.85 -22.57 -10.93
CA THR A 165 4.42 -23.61 -10.08
C THR A 165 5.72 -23.14 -9.43
N PRO A 166 6.04 -23.58 -8.19
CA PRO A 166 5.28 -24.51 -7.33
C PRO A 166 4.18 -23.83 -6.48
N ALA A 167 4.12 -22.49 -6.42
CA ALA A 167 3.24 -21.73 -5.55
C ALA A 167 1.76 -22.08 -5.72
N CYS A 168 1.28 -22.26 -6.95
CA CYS A 168 -0.13 -22.60 -7.26
C CYS A 168 -0.62 -23.93 -6.64
N ASN A 169 0.29 -24.75 -6.12
CA ASN A 169 -0.05 -26.01 -5.48
C ASN A 169 -0.17 -25.89 -3.96
N LEU A 170 0.20 -24.78 -3.37
CA LEU A 170 0.09 -24.56 -1.93
C LEU A 170 -1.36 -24.67 -1.43
N PRO A 171 -2.36 -24.03 -2.05
CA PRO A 171 -3.75 -24.15 -1.65
C PRO A 171 -4.25 -25.60 -1.60
N LEU A 172 -3.74 -26.48 -2.48
CA LEU A 172 -4.15 -27.88 -2.54
C LEU A 172 -3.68 -28.72 -1.34
N LYS A 173 -2.74 -28.20 -0.53
CA LYS A 173 -2.18 -28.93 0.62
C LYS A 173 -3.21 -29.16 1.72
N CYS A 174 -4.18 -28.23 1.91
CA CYS A 174 -5.23 -28.35 2.92
C CYS A 174 -6.17 -29.56 2.67
N LEU A 175 -6.36 -29.95 1.41
CA LEU A 175 -7.30 -31.03 1.04
C LEU A 175 -6.97 -32.37 1.72
N ARG A 176 -5.70 -32.64 2.01
CA ARG A 176 -5.27 -33.88 2.69
C ARG A 176 -5.73 -33.91 4.16
N GLY A 177 -5.91 -32.75 4.78
CA GLY A 177 -6.43 -32.59 6.14
C GLY A 177 -7.96 -32.42 6.20
N GLY A 178 -8.65 -32.49 5.06
CA GLY A 178 -10.11 -32.23 4.99
C GLY A 178 -10.46 -30.75 4.84
N GLY A 179 -9.46 -29.90 4.65
CA GLY A 179 -9.67 -28.46 4.44
C GLY A 179 -10.37 -28.16 3.10
N LYS A 180 -10.95 -26.97 3.00
CA LYS A 180 -11.73 -26.50 1.86
C LYS A 180 -10.97 -25.40 1.11
N ILE A 181 -11.19 -25.31 -0.20
CA ILE A 181 -10.64 -24.24 -1.04
C ILE A 181 -11.79 -23.41 -1.60
N VAL A 182 -11.67 -22.09 -1.44
CA VAL A 182 -12.57 -21.09 -2.05
C VAL A 182 -11.75 -20.28 -3.04
N ILE A 183 -12.23 -20.13 -4.28
CA ILE A 183 -11.55 -19.36 -5.32
C ILE A 183 -12.45 -18.20 -5.72
N VAL A 184 -11.92 -16.96 -5.58
CA VAL A 184 -12.53 -15.74 -6.11
C VAL A 184 -11.59 -15.18 -7.17
N ASN A 185 -11.99 -15.25 -8.43
CA ASN A 185 -11.17 -14.80 -9.55
C ASN A 185 -12.05 -14.47 -10.75
N LEU A 186 -11.68 -13.47 -11.56
CA LEU A 186 -12.42 -13.13 -12.77
C LEU A 186 -12.43 -14.26 -13.80
N GLN A 187 -11.35 -15.00 -13.89
CA GLN A 187 -11.15 -16.05 -14.89
C GLN A 187 -11.12 -17.43 -14.26
N LYS A 188 -11.47 -18.45 -15.06
CA LYS A 188 -11.29 -19.85 -14.67
C LYS A 188 -9.84 -20.16 -14.35
N THR A 189 -9.63 -20.97 -13.33
CA THR A 189 -8.31 -21.46 -12.92
C THR A 189 -8.17 -22.97 -13.15
N PRO A 190 -6.95 -23.50 -13.29
CA PRO A 190 -6.72 -24.95 -13.39
C PRO A 190 -7.13 -25.72 -12.14
N LYS A 191 -7.44 -25.03 -11.05
CA LYS A 191 -7.76 -25.63 -9.74
C LYS A 191 -9.26 -25.59 -9.41
N ASP A 192 -10.10 -24.98 -10.22
CA ASP A 192 -11.55 -24.84 -9.99
C ASP A 192 -12.23 -26.18 -9.65
N LYS A 193 -11.87 -27.27 -10.38
CA LYS A 193 -12.43 -28.61 -10.12
C LYS A 193 -12.12 -29.18 -8.73
N LYS A 194 -11.15 -28.61 -8.01
CA LYS A 194 -10.72 -29.03 -6.66
C LYS A 194 -11.22 -28.10 -5.57
N ALA A 195 -11.81 -26.98 -5.94
CA ALA A 195 -12.37 -26.00 -5.01
C ALA A 195 -13.74 -26.47 -4.52
N SER A 196 -14.05 -26.15 -3.27
CA SER A 196 -15.37 -26.34 -2.69
C SER A 196 -16.36 -25.27 -3.17
N LEU A 197 -15.82 -24.07 -3.50
CA LEU A 197 -16.58 -22.96 -4.07
C LEU A 197 -15.70 -22.18 -5.04
N VAL A 198 -16.28 -21.77 -6.17
CA VAL A 198 -15.64 -20.85 -7.15
C VAL A 198 -16.58 -19.71 -7.43
N ILE A 199 -16.09 -18.48 -7.26
CA ILE A 199 -16.83 -17.24 -7.55
C ILE A 199 -16.08 -16.50 -8.66
N HIS A 200 -16.74 -16.34 -9.81
CA HIS A 200 -16.21 -15.52 -10.92
C HIS A 200 -16.68 -14.07 -10.77
N GLY A 201 -15.85 -13.23 -10.12
CA GLY A 201 -16.19 -11.85 -9.82
C GLY A 201 -14.99 -11.03 -9.35
N PHE A 202 -15.21 -9.73 -9.21
CA PHE A 202 -14.23 -8.80 -8.62
C PHE A 202 -14.05 -9.09 -7.15
N VAL A 203 -12.80 -9.26 -6.73
CA VAL A 203 -12.45 -9.55 -5.32
C VAL A 203 -13.03 -8.50 -4.38
N ASP A 204 -12.92 -7.22 -4.74
CA ASP A 204 -13.42 -6.11 -3.90
C ASP A 204 -14.93 -6.20 -3.65
N LYS A 205 -15.71 -6.54 -4.70
CA LYS A 205 -17.16 -6.73 -4.56
C LYS A 205 -17.53 -7.90 -3.66
N VAL A 206 -16.81 -9.02 -3.83
CA VAL A 206 -17.03 -10.22 -3.01
C VAL A 206 -16.67 -9.93 -1.56
N VAL A 207 -15.50 -9.32 -1.30
CA VAL A 207 -15.07 -8.98 0.06
C VAL A 207 -16.02 -7.96 0.70
N ALA A 208 -16.45 -6.93 -0.04
CA ALA A 208 -17.43 -5.96 0.47
C ALA A 208 -18.76 -6.62 0.83
N GLY A 209 -19.26 -7.55 0.00
CA GLY A 209 -20.45 -8.33 0.30
C GLY A 209 -20.30 -9.22 1.54
N VAL A 210 -19.14 -9.83 1.73
CA VAL A 210 -18.82 -10.59 2.96
C VAL A 210 -18.87 -9.70 4.19
N MET A 211 -18.24 -8.51 4.11
CA MET A 211 -18.23 -7.53 5.21
C MET A 211 -19.66 -7.10 5.59
N ASP A 212 -20.50 -6.81 4.59
CA ASP A 212 -21.90 -6.43 4.80
C ASP A 212 -22.69 -7.58 5.46
N LEU A 213 -22.55 -8.81 4.97
CA LEU A 213 -23.20 -9.99 5.55
C LEU A 213 -22.78 -10.29 6.98
N LEU A 214 -21.52 -10.01 7.33
CA LEU A 214 -20.98 -10.12 8.68
C LEU A 214 -21.31 -8.91 9.55
N ASN A 215 -22.04 -7.90 9.02
CA ASN A 215 -22.31 -6.62 9.67
C ASN A 215 -21.03 -5.92 10.15
N LEU A 216 -19.95 -6.03 9.37
CA LEU A 216 -18.66 -5.42 9.66
C LEU A 216 -18.46 -4.19 8.78
N ARG A 217 -18.09 -3.07 9.40
CA ARG A 217 -17.78 -1.84 8.68
C ARG A 217 -16.40 -1.92 8.08
N ILE A 218 -16.25 -1.56 6.79
CA ILE A 218 -14.95 -1.39 6.15
C ILE A 218 -14.35 -0.08 6.65
N PRO A 219 -13.20 -0.10 7.36
CA PRO A 219 -12.58 1.11 7.87
C PRO A 219 -12.00 1.96 6.74
N PRO A 220 -11.87 3.28 6.92
CA PRO A 220 -11.18 4.13 5.95
C PRO A 220 -9.71 3.73 5.82
N TYR A 221 -9.20 3.80 4.61
CA TYR A 221 -7.76 3.70 4.36
C TYR A 221 -7.09 5.02 4.70
N ILE A 222 -6.12 5.00 5.61
CA ILE A 222 -5.35 6.17 6.03
C ILE A 222 -3.88 5.89 5.74
N ARG A 223 -3.31 6.66 4.80
CA ARG A 223 -1.90 6.57 4.45
C ARG A 223 -1.11 7.61 5.21
N ILE A 224 -0.07 7.17 5.93
CA ILE A 224 0.89 8.03 6.62
C ILE A 224 2.26 7.81 5.98
N ASP A 225 2.82 8.88 5.43
CA ASP A 225 4.15 8.89 4.84
C ASP A 225 5.13 9.66 5.73
N LEU A 226 6.40 9.27 5.66
CA LEU A 226 7.49 9.91 6.38
C LEU A 226 8.38 10.73 5.44
N LEU A 227 8.76 11.90 5.88
CA LEU A 227 9.81 12.68 5.23
C LEU A 227 10.69 13.36 6.25
N GLN A 228 11.90 13.74 5.82
CA GLN A 228 12.77 14.57 6.64
C GLN A 228 13.04 15.91 5.96
N ILE A 229 13.05 16.94 6.77
CA ILE A 229 13.44 18.29 6.39
C ILE A 229 14.79 18.58 6.99
N ILE A 230 15.76 18.94 6.16
CA ILE A 230 17.14 19.22 6.54
C ILE A 230 17.42 20.69 6.29
N VAL A 231 17.77 21.44 7.34
CA VAL A 231 18.21 22.82 7.23
C VAL A 231 19.69 22.89 7.59
N THR A 232 20.54 23.06 6.59
CA THR A 232 22.00 23.21 6.79
C THR A 232 22.34 24.69 6.80
N GLN A 233 23.17 25.11 7.75
CA GLN A 233 23.53 26.53 7.97
C GLN A 233 25.04 26.71 8.05
N SER A 234 25.56 27.77 7.46
CA SER A 234 26.95 28.19 7.55
C SER A 234 27.09 29.71 7.56
N LEU A 235 28.02 30.24 8.34
CA LEU A 235 28.37 31.66 8.32
C LEU A 235 29.15 31.99 7.06
N SER A 236 28.90 33.18 6.51
CA SER A 236 29.76 33.79 5.50
C SER A 236 31.13 34.16 6.10
N SER A 237 32.15 34.32 5.27
CA SER A 237 33.50 34.68 5.69
C SER A 237 33.57 36.01 6.44
N ASP A 238 32.70 36.96 6.09
CA ASP A 238 32.57 38.28 6.74
C ASP A 238 31.71 38.24 8.00
N LYS A 239 31.17 37.08 8.38
CA LYS A 239 30.27 36.86 9.53
C LYS A 239 29.01 37.73 9.56
N LYS A 240 28.65 38.39 8.45
CA LYS A 240 27.44 39.25 8.36
C LYS A 240 26.21 38.49 7.90
N PHE A 241 26.41 37.36 7.22
CA PHE A 241 25.34 36.62 6.60
C PHE A 241 25.39 35.15 6.99
N VAL A 242 24.23 34.50 6.92
CA VAL A 242 24.07 33.05 7.02
C VAL A 242 23.70 32.50 5.64
N ASN A 243 24.51 31.59 5.11
CA ASN A 243 24.15 30.80 3.97
C ASN A 243 23.41 29.57 4.49
N TRP A 244 22.23 29.30 4.00
CA TRP A 244 21.46 28.15 4.42
C TRP A 244 20.87 27.39 3.23
N THR A 245 20.68 26.10 3.45
CA THR A 245 20.11 25.20 2.46
C THR A 245 19.00 24.40 3.12
N LEU A 246 17.81 24.52 2.57
CA LEU A 246 16.67 23.67 2.91
C LEU A 246 16.61 22.50 1.94
N ARG A 247 16.44 21.29 2.46
CA ARG A 247 16.19 20.09 1.66
C ARG A 247 15.01 19.31 2.25
N ILE A 248 14.14 18.83 1.38
CA ILE A 248 13.09 17.89 1.72
C ILE A 248 13.46 16.56 1.07
N THR A 249 13.64 15.51 1.89
CA THR A 249 14.18 14.23 1.46
C THR A 249 13.44 13.07 2.12
N SER A 250 13.58 11.87 1.54
CA SER A 250 13.07 10.64 2.15
C SER A 250 13.88 10.29 3.41
N VAL A 251 13.21 9.69 4.40
CA VAL A 251 13.87 9.10 5.58
C VAL A 251 14.81 7.95 5.20
N HIS A 252 14.66 7.37 4.02
CA HIS A 252 15.50 6.28 3.50
C HIS A 252 16.79 6.76 2.82
N GLY A 253 17.06 8.06 2.83
CA GLY A 253 18.28 8.65 2.30
C GLY A 253 18.03 9.85 1.37
N GLN A 254 19.05 10.68 1.20
CA GLN A 254 18.94 11.94 0.45
C GLN A 254 18.73 11.75 -1.06
N THR A 255 19.07 10.59 -1.59
CA THR A 255 18.89 10.22 -3.00
C THR A 255 17.63 9.41 -3.25
N ALA A 256 16.97 8.93 -2.19
CA ALA A 256 15.72 8.21 -2.30
C ALA A 256 14.57 9.14 -2.71
N GLN A 257 13.67 8.66 -3.54
CA GLN A 257 12.54 9.44 -4.03
C GLN A 257 11.48 9.64 -2.95
N LEU A 258 10.67 10.69 -3.13
CA LEU A 258 9.44 10.96 -2.38
C LEU A 258 8.26 10.89 -3.35
N PRO A 259 7.74 9.68 -3.64
CA PRO A 259 6.73 9.50 -4.69
C PRO A 259 5.39 10.17 -4.38
N PHE A 260 5.11 10.43 -3.10
CA PHE A 260 3.88 11.10 -2.66
C PHE A 260 3.93 12.63 -2.76
N ILE A 261 5.09 13.24 -3.06
CA ILE A 261 5.25 14.70 -3.22
C ILE A 261 5.42 15.05 -4.70
N LYS A 262 4.51 15.87 -5.22
CA LYS A 262 4.55 16.41 -6.58
C LYS A 262 5.42 17.65 -6.68
N SER A 263 5.23 18.61 -5.75
CA SER A 263 5.97 19.86 -5.71
C SER A 263 5.97 20.45 -4.30
N VAL A 264 6.88 21.38 -4.06
CA VAL A 264 6.99 22.11 -2.79
C VAL A 264 6.99 23.61 -3.05
N GLU A 265 6.03 24.32 -2.48
CA GLU A 265 5.99 25.78 -2.46
C GLU A 265 6.62 26.27 -1.16
N VAL A 266 7.59 27.18 -1.27
CA VAL A 266 8.30 27.77 -0.14
C VAL A 266 7.98 29.25 -0.06
N SER A 267 7.38 29.67 1.04
CA SER A 267 7.09 31.06 1.34
C SER A 267 7.66 31.46 2.71
N PHE A 268 7.65 32.73 3.00
CA PHE A 268 8.28 33.31 4.19
C PHE A 268 7.30 34.21 4.94
N SER A 269 7.48 34.36 6.25
CA SER A 269 6.65 35.27 7.05
C SER A 269 6.77 36.72 6.58
N ASP A 270 7.96 37.13 6.13
CA ASP A 270 8.20 38.44 5.48
C ASP A 270 8.27 38.29 3.95
N ARG A 271 7.11 38.41 3.28
CA ARG A 271 6.98 38.25 1.82
C ARG A 271 7.62 39.42 1.03
N GLN A 272 7.77 40.59 1.63
CA GLN A 272 8.38 41.74 0.94
C GLN A 272 9.88 41.56 0.81
N LYS A 273 10.49 40.91 1.80
CA LYS A 273 11.93 40.72 1.89
C LYS A 273 12.43 39.46 1.18
N TYR A 274 11.67 38.39 1.22
CA TYR A 274 12.08 37.08 0.68
C TYR A 274 11.16 36.63 -0.43
N LYS A 275 11.74 36.39 -1.60
CA LYS A 275 11.02 35.85 -2.76
C LYS A 275 10.61 34.39 -2.52
N GLU A 276 9.35 34.09 -2.74
CA GLU A 276 8.80 32.72 -2.75
C GLU A 276 9.50 31.87 -3.81
N ALA A 277 9.45 30.53 -3.62
CA ALA A 277 10.02 29.57 -4.55
C ALA A 277 9.08 28.38 -4.73
N SER A 278 9.00 27.86 -5.96
CA SER A 278 8.40 26.58 -6.29
C SER A 278 9.50 25.58 -6.66
N LEU A 279 9.44 24.40 -6.06
CA LEU A 279 10.35 23.28 -6.30
C LEU A 279 9.54 22.16 -6.94
N ASP A 280 9.62 22.02 -8.26
CA ASP A 280 8.74 21.13 -9.04
C ASP A 280 9.41 19.77 -9.37
N LYS A 281 10.68 19.64 -9.02
CA LYS A 281 11.47 18.41 -9.29
C LYS A 281 12.35 18.04 -8.11
N GLN A 282 12.45 16.76 -7.84
CA GLN A 282 13.43 16.22 -6.89
C GLN A 282 14.86 16.30 -7.46
N PRO A 283 15.85 16.57 -6.61
CA PRO A 283 15.77 16.79 -5.16
C PRO A 283 15.18 18.16 -4.81
N PHE A 284 14.20 18.22 -3.89
CA PHE A 284 13.60 19.47 -3.44
C PHE A 284 14.58 20.22 -2.55
N GLN A 285 15.27 21.19 -3.15
CA GLN A 285 16.32 21.95 -2.47
C GLN A 285 16.21 23.42 -2.77
N LEU A 286 16.31 24.25 -1.72
CA LEU A 286 16.38 25.69 -1.79
C LEU A 286 17.63 26.19 -1.07
N LYS A 287 18.44 27.01 -1.75
CA LYS A 287 19.59 27.70 -1.16
C LYS A 287 19.32 29.19 -1.05
N ARG A 288 19.60 29.80 0.08
CA ARG A 288 19.42 31.22 0.35
C ARG A 288 20.55 31.77 1.22
N ARG A 289 20.63 33.09 1.24
CA ARG A 289 21.54 33.87 2.09
C ARG A 289 20.70 34.95 2.80
N THR A 290 20.86 35.07 4.13
CA THR A 290 20.11 36.01 4.97
C THR A 290 21.08 36.71 5.92
N VAL A 291 20.69 37.83 6.50
CA VAL A 291 21.48 38.51 7.52
C VAL A 291 21.46 37.70 8.81
N ILE A 292 22.58 37.65 9.53
CA ILE A 292 22.78 36.80 10.72
C ILE A 292 21.76 37.02 11.85
N ASN A 293 21.22 38.24 11.97
CA ASN A 293 20.30 38.61 13.06
C ASN A 293 18.83 38.51 12.69
N GLU A 294 18.52 37.94 11.55
CA GLU A 294 17.14 37.83 11.09
C GLU A 294 16.51 36.52 11.58
N THR A 295 15.30 36.68 12.09
CA THR A 295 14.39 35.59 12.46
C THR A 295 13.16 35.64 11.56
N PHE A 296 12.74 34.53 11.02
CA PHE A 296 11.55 34.42 10.19
C PHE A 296 11.04 32.96 10.17
N ASP A 297 9.80 32.78 9.73
CA ASP A 297 9.26 31.44 9.51
C ASP A 297 9.34 31.07 8.04
N ILE A 298 9.84 29.89 7.77
CA ILE A 298 9.76 29.24 6.47
C ILE A 298 8.45 28.45 6.45
N LYS A 299 7.54 28.80 5.54
CA LYS A 299 6.27 28.11 5.33
C LYS A 299 6.41 27.21 4.11
N LEU A 300 6.29 25.92 4.33
CA LEU A 300 6.31 24.90 3.29
C LEU A 300 4.89 24.44 3.00
N LYS A 301 4.49 24.47 1.74
CA LYS A 301 3.29 23.78 1.27
C LYS A 301 3.75 22.63 0.39
N LEU A 302 3.53 21.43 0.86
CA LEU A 302 3.86 20.18 0.15
C LEU A 302 2.63 19.76 -0.64
N ASN A 303 2.68 19.86 -1.95
CA ASN A 303 1.62 19.41 -2.84
C ASN A 303 1.79 17.92 -3.13
N PHE A 304 0.73 17.15 -2.89
CA PHE A 304 0.77 15.71 -3.06
C PHE A 304 0.65 15.29 -4.53
N SER A 305 1.16 14.12 -4.85
CA SER A 305 1.06 13.51 -6.17
C SER A 305 -0.38 13.21 -6.54
N ASP A 306 -0.66 13.13 -7.85
CA ASP A 306 -1.96 12.71 -8.36
C ASP A 306 -2.28 11.29 -7.82
N GLY A 307 -3.52 11.06 -7.45
CA GLY A 307 -3.97 9.81 -6.80
C GLY A 307 -3.98 9.84 -5.26
N CYS A 308 -3.30 10.81 -4.63
CA CYS A 308 -3.51 11.09 -3.21
C CYS A 308 -4.87 11.79 -3.03
N GLY A 309 -5.68 11.35 -2.06
CA GLY A 309 -7.01 11.95 -1.81
C GLY A 309 -6.97 13.38 -1.30
N CYS A 310 -5.80 13.85 -0.89
CA CYS A 310 -5.54 15.16 -0.31
C CYS A 310 -4.70 16.03 -1.24
N PRO A 311 -4.97 17.33 -1.33
CA PRO A 311 -4.23 18.21 -2.23
C PRO A 311 -2.84 18.55 -1.68
N CYS A 312 -2.70 18.81 -0.38
CA CYS A 312 -1.44 19.30 0.21
C CYS A 312 -1.42 19.23 1.74
N THR A 313 -0.23 19.45 2.31
CA THR A 313 -0.03 19.77 3.73
C THR A 313 0.82 21.03 3.89
N GLN A 314 0.73 21.69 5.05
CA GLN A 314 1.53 22.87 5.37
C GLN A 314 2.39 22.59 6.61
N ILE A 315 3.66 23.00 6.54
CA ILE A 315 4.63 22.88 7.61
C ILE A 315 5.28 24.25 7.83
N ASN A 316 5.31 24.70 9.08
CA ASN A 316 5.99 25.93 9.47
C ASN A 316 7.29 25.60 10.20
N ILE A 317 8.39 26.17 9.74
CA ILE A 317 9.73 25.98 10.31
C ILE A 317 10.23 27.35 10.80
N PRO A 318 10.36 27.55 12.11
CA PRO A 318 10.98 28.74 12.63
C PRO A 318 12.48 28.73 12.28
N PHE A 319 12.97 29.82 11.74
CA PHE A 319 14.37 30.00 11.40
C PHE A 319 15.02 31.04 12.31
N ASP A 320 15.93 30.59 13.15
CA ASP A 320 16.79 31.46 13.97
C ASP A 320 18.20 30.82 14.02
N PHE A 321 19.19 31.56 13.47
CA PHE A 321 20.56 31.06 13.47
C PHE A 321 21.20 31.05 14.85
N LYS A 322 20.75 31.90 15.76
CA LYS A 322 21.34 32.08 17.12
C LYS A 322 20.82 31.06 18.12
N VAL A 323 19.59 30.62 17.95
CA VAL A 323 18.95 29.69 18.87
C VAL A 323 19.15 28.25 18.37
N PRO A 324 19.87 27.41 19.12
CA PRO A 324 19.97 26.01 18.75
C PRO A 324 18.60 25.34 18.89
N PRO A 325 18.19 24.51 17.91
CA PRO A 325 16.93 23.80 18.00
C PRO A 325 16.95 22.79 19.14
N LYS A 326 15.81 22.64 19.80
CA LYS A 326 15.63 21.62 20.84
C LYS A 326 15.55 20.24 20.18
N CYS A 327 16.49 19.35 20.51
CA CYS A 327 16.48 17.97 20.05
C CYS A 327 15.48 17.14 20.86
N PHE A 328 14.74 16.25 20.20
CA PHE A 328 13.85 15.29 20.83
C PHE A 328 13.58 14.13 19.85
N GLU A 329 13.13 13.03 20.40
CA GLU A 329 12.62 11.86 19.71
C GLU A 329 11.36 11.40 20.43
N LEU A 330 10.29 11.15 19.68
CA LEU A 330 8.99 10.70 20.18
C LEU A 330 8.72 9.29 19.68
N ASP A 331 7.84 8.58 20.38
CA ASP A 331 7.42 7.26 19.95
C ASP A 331 6.66 7.37 18.62
N LYS A 332 7.18 6.65 17.61
CA LYS A 332 6.64 6.68 16.25
C LYS A 332 5.25 6.04 16.21
N ASP A 333 5.04 4.97 16.95
CA ASP A 333 3.79 4.22 16.91
C ASP A 333 2.67 5.02 17.59
N ASP A 334 2.96 5.73 18.70
CA ASP A 334 2.03 6.66 19.33
C ASP A 334 1.61 7.78 18.38
N ILE A 335 2.56 8.37 17.64
CA ILE A 335 2.26 9.43 16.65
C ILE A 335 1.40 8.88 15.52
N PHE A 336 1.73 7.71 15.01
CA PHE A 336 0.95 7.07 13.94
C PHE A 336 -0.46 6.73 14.39
N GLN A 337 -0.63 6.28 15.63
CA GLN A 337 -1.95 6.01 16.19
C GLN A 337 -2.77 7.31 16.29
N ARG A 338 -2.22 8.39 16.88
CA ARG A 338 -2.91 9.70 16.96
C ARG A 338 -3.30 10.25 15.58
N LEU A 339 -2.39 10.22 14.62
CA LEU A 339 -2.68 10.67 13.25
C LEU A 339 -3.78 9.84 12.59
N ARG A 340 -3.82 8.52 12.82
CA ARG A 340 -4.91 7.66 12.33
C ARG A 340 -6.24 8.00 12.99
N GLU A 341 -6.26 8.15 14.32
CA GLU A 341 -7.47 8.48 15.07
C GLU A 341 -8.04 9.82 14.63
N THR A 342 -7.21 10.85 14.50
CA THR A 342 -7.63 12.18 14.06
C THR A 342 -8.11 12.15 12.60
N ALA A 343 -7.37 11.49 11.71
CA ALA A 343 -7.77 11.37 10.30
C ALA A 343 -9.05 10.53 10.14
N PHE A 344 -9.29 9.58 11.02
CA PHE A 344 -10.51 8.77 11.05
C PHE A 344 -11.73 9.61 11.47
N GLN A 345 -11.59 10.47 12.47
CA GLN A 345 -12.66 11.32 12.98
C GLN A 345 -13.06 12.40 11.96
N ASP A 346 -12.08 13.09 11.41
CA ASP A 346 -12.30 14.23 10.52
C ASP A 346 -12.36 13.86 9.03
N LEU A 347 -12.01 12.60 8.67
CA LEU A 347 -11.79 12.15 7.31
C LEU A 347 -10.90 13.10 6.49
N GLY A 348 -10.06 13.84 7.20
CA GLY A 348 -9.18 14.86 6.66
C GLY A 348 -7.76 14.35 6.47
N CYS A 349 -7.08 14.88 5.47
CA CYS A 349 -5.67 14.63 5.26
C CYS A 349 -4.87 15.95 5.26
N GLY A 350 -3.55 15.83 5.15
CA GLY A 350 -2.65 16.97 5.30
C GLY A 350 -2.24 17.24 6.74
N GLN A 351 -2.76 16.49 7.71
CA GLN A 351 -2.28 16.54 9.10
C GLN A 351 -0.85 16.02 9.16
N ASN A 352 -0.03 16.66 9.97
CA ASN A 352 1.37 16.29 10.11
C ASN A 352 1.83 16.46 11.56
N GLU A 353 2.72 15.59 12.01
CA GLU A 353 3.38 15.68 13.32
C GLU A 353 4.88 15.43 13.19
N VAL A 354 5.64 16.03 14.11
CA VAL A 354 7.09 15.83 14.19
C VAL A 354 7.36 14.58 15.04
N ILE A 355 8.15 13.65 14.49
CA ILE A 355 8.60 12.46 15.22
C ILE A 355 9.94 12.72 15.91
N GLU A 356 10.89 13.29 15.17
CA GLU A 356 12.27 13.45 15.62
C GLU A 356 12.82 14.80 15.18
N ARG A 357 13.62 15.43 16.05
CA ARG A 357 14.47 16.56 15.68
C ARG A 357 15.85 16.37 16.28
N LYS A 358 16.87 16.44 15.42
CA LYS A 358 18.27 16.28 15.80
C LYS A 358 19.17 17.27 15.08
N VAL A 359 20.33 17.54 15.66
CA VAL A 359 21.39 18.40 15.08
C VAL A 359 22.60 17.55 14.73
N LEU A 360 23.05 17.69 13.50
CA LEU A 360 24.30 17.09 13.04
C LEU A 360 25.42 18.16 13.10
N SER A 361 26.58 17.75 13.61
CA SER A 361 27.70 18.66 13.89
C SER A 361 28.51 19.03 12.66
N SER A 362 28.55 18.16 11.63
CA SER A 362 29.38 18.41 10.44
C SER A 362 28.70 17.90 9.15
N PRO A 363 28.24 18.78 8.26
CA PRO A 363 28.00 20.22 8.47
C PRO A 363 26.90 20.48 9.49
N LYS A 364 26.89 21.64 10.14
CA LYS A 364 25.83 22.02 11.09
C LYS A 364 24.48 21.98 10.39
N SER A 365 23.70 20.97 10.70
CA SER A 365 22.40 20.72 10.07
C SER A 365 21.37 20.33 11.10
N GLU A 366 20.20 20.97 11.02
CA GLU A 366 19.00 20.52 11.73
C GLU A 366 18.26 19.53 10.84
N VAL A 367 17.93 18.37 11.37
CA VAL A 367 17.14 17.33 10.71
C VAL A 367 15.87 17.11 11.51
N THR A 368 14.72 17.32 10.88
CA THR A 368 13.39 17.09 11.48
C THR A 368 12.64 16.08 10.64
N VAL A 369 12.15 15.02 11.29
CA VAL A 369 11.35 13.97 10.68
C VAL A 369 9.87 14.23 10.97
N TYR A 370 9.07 14.22 9.91
CA TYR A 370 7.62 14.41 9.95
C TYR A 370 6.90 13.15 9.51
N ALA A 371 5.80 12.82 10.22
CA ALA A 371 4.76 11.92 9.75
C ALA A 371 3.62 12.76 9.16
N ILE A 372 3.13 12.38 8.00
CA ILE A 372 2.13 13.15 7.25
C ILE A 372 1.01 12.22 6.79
N VAL A 373 -0.24 12.58 7.09
CA VAL A 373 -1.41 11.92 6.49
C VAL A 373 -1.52 12.40 5.04
N SER A 374 -1.05 11.59 4.11
CA SER A 374 -0.97 11.93 2.69
C SER A 374 -2.20 11.50 1.90
N ASN A 375 -2.99 10.56 2.42
CA ASN A 375 -4.20 10.09 1.76
C ASN A 375 -5.20 9.51 2.76
N VAL A 376 -6.49 9.82 2.58
CA VAL A 376 -7.61 9.21 3.28
C VAL A 376 -8.65 8.79 2.24
N LYS A 377 -9.02 7.51 2.24
CA LYS A 377 -10.07 6.96 1.36
C LYS A 377 -11.13 6.27 2.19
N THR A 378 -12.38 6.57 1.92
CA THR A 378 -13.53 5.92 2.54
C THR A 378 -14.17 4.96 1.56
N PHE A 379 -14.68 3.86 2.08
CA PHE A 379 -15.56 2.98 1.34
C PHE A 379 -16.99 3.43 1.60
N GLU A 380 -17.67 3.92 0.57
CA GLU A 380 -19.10 4.25 0.63
C GLU A 380 -19.89 3.00 0.23
N SER A 381 -20.64 2.42 1.15
CA SER A 381 -21.50 1.24 0.89
C SER A 381 -22.59 1.52 -0.16
N ASN A 382 -22.82 2.78 -0.51
CA ASN A 382 -23.74 3.20 -1.60
C ASN A 382 -23.24 2.82 -3.01
N CYS A 383 -21.99 2.32 -3.17
CA CYS A 383 -21.50 1.74 -4.43
C CYS A 383 -22.15 0.39 -4.76
N LEU A 384 -22.75 -0.27 -3.76
CA LEU A 384 -23.74 -1.32 -4.00
C LEU A 384 -25.09 -0.62 -4.12
N SER A 385 -25.46 -0.19 -5.33
CA SER A 385 -26.78 0.38 -5.58
C SER A 385 -27.85 -0.60 -5.05
N ASN A 386 -29.00 -0.08 -4.59
CA ASN A 386 -30.12 -0.94 -4.18
C ASN A 386 -30.48 -2.03 -5.22
N GLY A 387 -30.06 -1.85 -6.48
CA GLY A 387 -30.09 -2.85 -7.55
C GLY A 387 -29.12 -4.00 -7.33
N ASP A 388 -27.88 -3.74 -6.92
CA ASP A 388 -26.85 -4.77 -6.72
C ASP A 388 -27.14 -5.62 -5.46
N LEU A 389 -27.70 -5.02 -4.40
CA LEU A 389 -28.18 -5.73 -3.20
C LEU A 389 -29.48 -6.51 -3.46
N LYS A 390 -30.32 -6.06 -4.39
CA LYS A 390 -31.54 -6.76 -4.78
C LYS A 390 -31.21 -8.09 -5.47
N TRP A 391 -30.11 -8.13 -6.26
CA TRP A 391 -29.60 -9.36 -6.86
C TRP A 391 -29.15 -10.41 -5.83
N LEU A 392 -28.65 -9.97 -4.66
CA LEU A 392 -28.29 -10.88 -3.57
C LEU A 392 -29.51 -11.43 -2.81
N LYS A 393 -30.65 -10.73 -2.83
CA LYS A 393 -31.87 -11.11 -2.11
C LYS A 393 -32.93 -11.82 -2.98
N ASP A 394 -32.97 -11.50 -4.28
CA ASP A 394 -34.00 -12.01 -5.20
C ASP A 394 -33.65 -13.32 -5.93
N GLY A 395 -32.44 -13.90 -5.66
CA GLY A 395 -32.01 -15.17 -6.24
C GLY A 395 -32.79 -16.42 -5.77
N VAL A 396 -33.85 -16.26 -4.94
CA VAL A 396 -34.66 -17.37 -4.41
C VAL A 396 -35.96 -17.59 -5.15
N ASN A 397 -36.44 -16.65 -5.98
CA ASN A 397 -37.71 -16.85 -6.72
C ASN A 397 -37.69 -16.12 -8.07
N GLY A 398 -37.76 -16.88 -9.17
CA GLY A 398 -38.30 -16.27 -10.39
C GLY A 398 -37.86 -16.87 -11.72
N THR A 399 -38.77 -17.56 -12.28
CA THR A 399 -38.89 -18.01 -13.66
C THR A 399 -38.70 -16.92 -14.72
N GLU A 400 -38.16 -17.35 -15.85
CA GLU A 400 -37.85 -16.64 -17.09
C GLU A 400 -38.90 -15.61 -17.56
N THR A 401 -38.44 -14.45 -18.02
CA THR A 401 -38.96 -13.82 -19.25
C THR A 401 -37.89 -12.94 -19.91
N SER A 402 -37.56 -13.31 -21.13
CA SER A 402 -36.72 -12.59 -22.07
C SER A 402 -37.27 -11.23 -22.48
N LYS A 403 -36.50 -10.14 -22.36
CA LYS A 403 -36.67 -8.94 -23.20
C LYS A 403 -35.33 -8.27 -23.50
N LYS A 404 -35.02 -8.21 -24.81
CA LYS A 404 -33.94 -7.43 -25.42
C LYS A 404 -34.04 -5.96 -25.00
N ARG A 405 -32.96 -5.37 -24.54
CA ARG A 405 -32.79 -3.91 -24.52
C ARG A 405 -31.40 -3.49 -24.99
N SER A 406 -31.44 -2.40 -25.74
CA SER A 406 -30.43 -1.75 -26.57
C SER A 406 -29.21 -1.25 -25.81
N ASN A 407 -28.06 -1.30 -26.51
CA ASN A 407 -26.78 -0.71 -26.16
C ASN A 407 -26.88 0.77 -25.79
N SER A 408 -26.51 1.11 -24.56
CA SER A 408 -26.01 2.43 -24.21
C SER A 408 -24.67 2.25 -23.47
N HIS A 409 -23.60 2.80 -24.07
CA HIS A 409 -22.28 2.88 -23.46
C HIS A 409 -22.34 3.70 -22.18
N PHE A 410 -22.30 3.05 -21.05
CA PHE A 410 -21.94 3.67 -19.78
C PHE A 410 -20.48 3.33 -19.46
N THR A 411 -19.60 4.28 -19.75
CA THR A 411 -18.25 4.32 -19.17
C THR A 411 -18.38 4.71 -17.71
N LEU A 412 -18.50 3.75 -16.82
CA LEU A 412 -18.33 3.96 -15.39
C LEU A 412 -16.84 4.08 -15.10
N SER A 413 -16.34 5.31 -15.06
CA SER A 413 -15.10 5.62 -14.36
C SER A 413 -15.32 5.42 -12.87
N LEU A 414 -15.04 4.21 -12.38
CA LEU A 414 -14.99 3.93 -10.95
C LEU A 414 -13.83 4.73 -10.33
N PRO A 415 -14.05 5.47 -9.24
CA PRO A 415 -12.95 6.07 -8.49
C PRO A 415 -12.00 4.96 -8.04
N GLN A 416 -10.70 5.18 -8.17
CA GLN A 416 -9.65 4.30 -7.64
C GLN A 416 -9.80 4.22 -6.11
N GLN A 417 -10.47 3.19 -5.62
CA GLN A 417 -10.71 2.99 -4.19
C GLN A 417 -9.96 1.74 -3.73
N TRP A 418 -9.00 1.95 -2.84
CA TRP A 418 -8.29 0.91 -2.13
C TRP A 418 -9.19 0.38 -1.00
N VAL A 419 -9.55 -0.88 -1.04
CA VAL A 419 -10.15 -1.55 0.12
C VAL A 419 -8.99 -2.00 1.01
N ARG A 420 -8.80 -1.30 2.13
CA ARG A 420 -7.94 -1.78 3.21
C ARG A 420 -8.72 -2.82 4.00
N ILE A 421 -8.27 -4.06 3.97
CA ILE A 421 -8.61 -5.03 4.99
C ILE A 421 -7.69 -4.71 6.16
N ASP A 422 -8.20 -4.17 7.27
CA ASP A 422 -7.39 -3.81 8.42
C ASP A 422 -6.69 -5.07 8.96
N GLY A 423 -5.43 -4.96 9.40
CA GLY A 423 -4.71 -6.06 10.05
C GLY A 423 -5.50 -6.62 11.24
N ASN A 424 -6.28 -5.77 11.93
CA ASN A 424 -7.24 -6.21 12.94
C ASN A 424 -8.41 -7.02 12.37
N LEU A 425 -8.82 -6.77 11.14
CA LEU A 425 -9.90 -7.54 10.51
C LEU A 425 -9.42 -8.91 10.07
N ILE A 426 -8.23 -9.00 9.47
CA ILE A 426 -7.59 -10.29 9.23
C ILE A 426 -7.27 -10.96 10.57
N HIS A 427 -6.88 -10.20 11.59
CA HIS A 427 -6.71 -10.72 12.95
C HIS A 427 -8.04 -11.15 13.57
N GLN A 428 -9.13 -10.45 13.33
CA GLN A 428 -10.48 -10.87 13.75
C GLN A 428 -10.98 -12.06 12.94
N ILE A 429 -10.76 -12.07 11.61
CA ILE A 429 -11.06 -13.22 10.74
C ILE A 429 -10.13 -14.41 11.03
N LEU A 430 -8.90 -14.17 11.47
CA LEU A 430 -7.92 -15.21 11.81
C LEU A 430 -8.00 -15.66 13.28
N ASN A 431 -8.57 -14.84 14.18
CA ASN A 431 -8.72 -15.18 15.61
C ASN A 431 -10.17 -15.48 16.01
N ALA A 432 -11.15 -15.34 15.11
CA ALA A 432 -12.51 -15.86 15.24
C ALA A 432 -12.63 -17.22 14.56
#